data_fd60672ed422439b55ef33c98b0a0826
#
_entry.id   fd60672ed422439b55ef33c98b0a0826
#
_cell.length_a   1.000
_cell.length_b   1.000
_cell.length_c   1.000
_cell.angle_alpha   90.00
_cell.angle_beta   90.00
_cell.angle_gamma   90.00
#
_symmetry.space_group_name_H-M   'P 1'
#
loop_
_entity.id
_entity.type
_entity.pdbx_description
1 polymer ?
#
loop_
_entity_poly.entity_id
_entity_poly.type
_entity_poly.pdbx_seq_one_letter_code
_entity_poly.pdbx_strand_id
1 'polypeptide(L)'
;MRKILRFCKKRVLDLIYQVNYRVTTRKPDKALEELPLGKLFRLDIPTYDGSGQAVHPSLLVQDDKTSGGNPVAGAPRFVLSFTPYTDTNDRVENPSILVSDDGLNFREEKPGLNPLVPAPEKDHNDDPDLFYSNGKYGILYLETMRPEKQSLILLESTDRIHWEKRVIHEEHLDQENGLFMLSPKYIEKDGLSYLFYVNRDATSGYQIEYVTGKDVYSLDFASRKVVTVSGLGELPWHLEIIPGWYMLLTTAKDAEKDSRYTLRIAKSQDLVNWQMDQDFAVPDCYRSSGFIKDGVMHLYISKIFLPAWRRKRWKILLYKAELPRSWK
;
A
#
# COMPACT_ATOMS: atom_id res chain seq x y z
N MET A 1 30.74 -27.36 10.05
CA MET A 1 30.63 -27.27 8.57
C MET A 1 29.28 -26.69 8.11
N ARG A 2 28.10 -27.24 8.46
CA ARG A 2 26.78 -26.72 8.03
C ARG A 2 26.50 -25.26 8.41
N LYS A 3 26.92 -24.77 9.60
CA LYS A 3 26.75 -23.37 10.03
C LYS A 3 27.59 -22.38 9.20
N ILE A 4 28.83 -22.74 8.86
CA ILE A 4 29.74 -21.93 8.03
C ILE A 4 29.18 -21.83 6.60
N LEU A 5 28.73 -22.92 6.01
CA LEU A 5 28.09 -22.94 4.69
C LEU A 5 26.83 -22.06 4.64
N ARG A 6 25.98 -22.09 5.68
CA ARG A 6 24.82 -21.21 5.78
C ARG A 6 25.21 -19.75 5.87
N PHE A 7 26.25 -19.42 6.62
CA PHE A 7 26.77 -18.05 6.78
C PHE A 7 27.36 -17.51 5.47
N CYS A 8 28.20 -18.29 4.79
CA CYS A 8 28.75 -17.90 3.49
C CYS A 8 27.63 -17.69 2.45
N LYS A 9 26.64 -18.59 2.41
CA LYS A 9 25.50 -18.48 1.51
C LYS A 9 24.66 -17.21 1.77
N LYS A 10 24.44 -16.85 3.04
CA LYS A 10 23.74 -15.61 3.42
C LYS A 10 24.49 -14.38 2.89
N ARG A 11 25.80 -14.27 3.11
CA ARG A 11 26.63 -13.15 2.64
C ARG A 11 26.62 -13.01 1.11
N VAL A 12 26.71 -14.11 0.37
CA VAL A 12 26.64 -14.08 -1.10
C VAL A 12 25.29 -13.55 -1.56
N LEU A 13 24.19 -13.98 -0.97
CA LEU A 13 22.85 -13.49 -1.30
C LEU A 13 22.67 -12.02 -0.95
N ASP A 14 23.18 -11.57 0.19
CA ASP A 14 23.15 -10.15 0.57
C ASP A 14 23.98 -9.29 -0.41
N LEU A 15 25.11 -9.81 -0.91
CA LEU A 15 25.91 -9.12 -1.92
C LEU A 15 25.14 -9.03 -3.26
N ILE A 16 24.55 -10.13 -3.72
CA ILE A 16 23.74 -10.15 -4.96
C ILE A 16 22.58 -9.16 -4.85
N TYR A 17 21.90 -9.16 -3.71
CA TYR A 17 20.83 -8.18 -3.44
C TYR A 17 21.35 -6.74 -3.53
N GLN A 18 22.46 -6.42 -2.83
CA GLN A 18 23.01 -5.06 -2.82
C GLN A 18 23.43 -4.60 -4.22
N VAL A 19 24.06 -5.48 -5.00
CA VAL A 19 24.43 -5.18 -6.39
C VAL A 19 23.18 -4.93 -7.23
N ASN A 20 22.21 -5.85 -7.23
CA ASN A 20 20.96 -5.71 -7.99
C ASN A 20 20.22 -4.42 -7.61
N TYR A 21 20.06 -4.16 -6.30
CA TYR A 21 19.41 -2.97 -5.80
C TYR A 21 20.10 -1.69 -6.29
N ARG A 22 21.44 -1.63 -6.23
CA ARG A 22 22.21 -0.45 -6.67
C ARG A 22 22.22 -0.25 -8.17
N VAL A 23 22.24 -1.33 -8.95
CA VAL A 23 22.26 -1.27 -10.42
C VAL A 23 20.90 -0.87 -10.99
N THR A 24 19.82 -1.36 -10.40
CA THR A 24 18.46 -1.13 -10.90
C THR A 24 17.81 0.13 -10.37
N THR A 25 18.38 0.75 -9.31
CA THR A 25 17.80 1.95 -8.68
C THR A 25 18.81 3.08 -8.60
N ARG A 26 18.33 4.31 -8.53
CA ARG A 26 19.16 5.54 -8.39
C ARG A 26 18.94 6.16 -7.00
N LYS A 27 19.95 6.86 -6.50
CA LYS A 27 19.75 7.79 -5.39
C LYS A 27 19.15 9.08 -5.96
N PRO A 28 18.12 9.67 -5.33
CA PRO A 28 17.65 11.01 -5.73
C PRO A 28 18.79 12.02 -5.58
N ASP A 29 19.02 12.82 -6.62
CA ASP A 29 20.03 13.87 -6.69
C ASP A 29 19.45 15.25 -6.99
N LYS A 30 18.11 15.31 -7.08
CA LYS A 30 17.32 16.51 -7.37
C LYS A 30 16.03 16.50 -6.59
N ALA A 31 15.28 17.60 -6.62
CA ALA A 31 13.93 17.67 -6.08
C ALA A 31 12.99 16.66 -6.78
N LEU A 32 11.95 16.26 -6.08
CA LEU A 32 10.99 15.24 -6.52
C LEU A 32 10.44 15.52 -7.93
N GLU A 33 10.08 16.76 -8.20
CA GLU A 33 9.52 17.21 -9.48
C GLU A 33 10.52 17.08 -10.62
N GLU A 34 11.82 17.29 -10.39
CA GLU A 34 12.88 17.29 -11.37
C GLU A 34 13.45 15.91 -11.69
N LEU A 35 13.08 14.89 -10.91
CA LEU A 35 13.57 13.54 -11.16
C LEU A 35 13.04 13.00 -12.50
N PRO A 36 13.87 12.31 -13.30
CA PRO A 36 13.49 11.82 -14.61
C PRO A 36 12.43 10.70 -14.55
N LEU A 37 11.61 10.63 -15.61
CA LEU A 37 10.61 9.60 -15.80
C LEU A 37 11.22 8.21 -16.09
N GLY A 38 10.46 7.14 -15.81
CA GLY A 38 10.82 5.77 -16.14
C GLY A 38 12.03 5.22 -15.37
N LYS A 39 12.36 5.82 -14.22
CA LYS A 39 13.46 5.38 -13.36
C LYS A 39 12.95 5.08 -11.95
N LEU A 40 13.60 4.11 -11.29
CA LEU A 40 13.37 3.76 -9.89
C LEU A 40 14.36 4.52 -9.01
N PHE A 41 13.82 5.22 -8.01
CA PHE A 41 14.61 5.96 -7.03
C PHE A 41 14.51 5.32 -5.66
N ARG A 42 15.69 5.20 -5.01
CA ARG A 42 15.78 4.68 -3.65
C ARG A 42 15.23 5.70 -2.66
N LEU A 43 14.40 5.24 -1.77
CA LEU A 43 13.96 5.98 -0.60
C LEU A 43 14.55 5.32 0.65
N ASP A 44 15.02 6.12 1.59
CA ASP A 44 15.40 5.63 2.91
C ASP A 44 14.14 5.68 3.79
N ILE A 45 13.51 4.52 3.93
CA ILE A 45 12.32 4.33 4.78
C ILE A 45 12.79 3.71 6.11
N PRO A 46 12.88 4.49 7.18
CA PRO A 46 13.20 3.94 8.49
C PRO A 46 12.07 3.02 8.97
N THR A 47 12.43 1.84 9.43
CA THR A 47 11.49 0.87 10.00
C THR A 47 11.82 0.64 11.47
N TYR A 48 10.83 0.43 12.32
CA TYR A 48 11.03 0.27 13.76
C TYR A 48 11.90 -0.95 14.12
N ASP A 49 11.95 -1.95 13.23
CA ASP A 49 12.82 -3.13 13.36
C ASP A 49 14.25 -2.92 12.81
N GLY A 50 14.53 -1.74 12.28
CA GLY A 50 15.84 -1.35 11.74
C GLY A 50 16.23 -2.02 10.41
N SER A 51 15.35 -2.80 9.78
CA SER A 51 15.66 -3.52 8.54
C SER A 51 15.64 -2.66 7.29
N GLY A 52 14.86 -1.57 7.32
CA GLY A 52 14.54 -0.77 6.15
C GLY A 52 13.83 -1.56 5.05
N GLN A 53 13.22 -2.71 5.37
CA GLN A 53 12.37 -3.49 4.48
C GLN A 53 10.92 -3.13 4.76
N ALA A 54 10.26 -2.51 3.78
CA ALA A 54 8.91 -1.97 3.92
C ALA A 54 8.04 -2.33 2.73
N VAL A 55 6.75 -2.54 3.01
CA VAL A 55 5.69 -2.84 2.03
C VAL A 55 4.45 -2.00 2.31
N HIS A 56 3.42 -2.16 1.54
CA HIS A 56 2.08 -1.58 1.70
C HIS A 56 2.09 -0.05 1.88
N PRO A 57 2.75 0.71 0.97
CA PRO A 57 2.70 2.16 1.08
C PRO A 57 1.28 2.69 0.88
N SER A 58 0.85 3.59 1.74
CA SER A 58 -0.32 4.44 1.57
C SER A 58 0.07 5.88 1.85
N LEU A 59 0.00 6.73 0.82
CA LEU A 59 0.52 8.09 0.84
C LEU A 59 -0.61 9.11 0.87
N LEU A 60 -0.52 10.02 1.82
CA LEU A 60 -1.34 11.23 1.87
C LEU A 60 -0.48 12.44 1.51
N VAL A 61 -0.91 13.21 0.50
CA VAL A 61 -0.27 14.48 0.12
C VAL A 61 -1.14 15.62 0.64
N GLN A 62 -0.56 16.45 1.47
CA GLN A 62 -1.22 17.60 2.09
C GLN A 62 -0.84 18.88 1.34
N ASP A 63 -1.38 19.08 0.15
CA ASP A 63 -1.29 20.34 -0.58
C ASP A 63 -2.69 20.89 -0.91
N ASP A 64 -2.75 22.20 -1.23
CA ASP A 64 -4.01 22.92 -1.44
C ASP A 64 -4.93 22.34 -2.53
N LYS A 65 -4.45 21.39 -3.33
CA LYS A 65 -5.16 20.90 -4.52
C LYS A 65 -5.55 19.43 -4.48
N THR A 66 -4.85 18.61 -3.69
CA THR A 66 -4.96 17.15 -3.78
C THR A 66 -5.65 16.49 -2.60
N SER A 67 -5.75 17.15 -1.47
CA SER A 67 -6.27 16.54 -0.22
C SER A 67 -7.76 16.77 0.06
N GLY A 68 -8.48 17.47 -0.82
CA GLY A 68 -9.92 17.76 -0.60
C GLY A 68 -10.24 18.54 0.67
N GLY A 69 -9.24 18.93 1.46
CA GLY A 69 -9.33 19.69 2.70
C GLY A 69 -8.26 20.78 2.76
N ASN A 70 -8.49 21.78 3.59
CA ASN A 70 -7.51 22.83 3.85
C ASN A 70 -6.25 22.20 4.45
N PRO A 71 -5.05 22.52 3.92
CA PRO A 71 -3.81 22.05 4.51
C PRO A 71 -3.74 22.51 5.96
N VAL A 72 -3.41 21.61 6.84
CA VAL A 72 -3.19 21.94 8.26
C VAL A 72 -1.91 22.78 8.32
N ALA A 73 -2.03 24.02 8.75
CA ALA A 73 -0.89 24.93 8.84
C ALA A 73 0.25 24.31 9.65
N GLY A 74 1.45 24.23 9.08
CA GLY A 74 2.62 23.61 9.69
C GLY A 74 2.66 22.08 9.63
N ALA A 75 1.70 21.43 8.95
CA ALA A 75 1.76 19.99 8.74
C ALA A 75 2.79 19.61 7.64
N PRO A 76 3.44 18.46 7.74
CA PRO A 76 4.34 17.97 6.70
C PRO A 76 3.57 17.74 5.40
N ARG A 77 4.20 18.04 4.26
CA ARG A 77 3.57 17.91 2.94
C ARG A 77 3.18 16.46 2.60
N PHE A 78 3.96 15.50 3.05
CA PHE A 78 3.74 14.08 2.78
C PHE A 78 3.64 13.31 4.09
N VAL A 79 2.63 12.46 4.18
CA VAL A 79 2.48 11.48 5.25
C VAL A 79 2.38 10.10 4.60
N LEU A 80 3.20 9.17 5.05
CA LEU A 80 3.27 7.80 4.52
C LEU A 80 2.93 6.81 5.62
N SER A 81 1.87 6.03 5.44
CA SER A 81 1.65 4.81 6.22
C SER A 81 2.20 3.60 5.44
N PHE A 82 2.71 2.62 6.16
CA PHE A 82 3.29 1.40 5.59
C PHE A 82 3.42 0.32 6.66
N THR A 83 3.83 -0.88 6.26
CA THR A 83 4.24 -1.94 7.20
C THR A 83 5.69 -2.37 6.93
N PRO A 84 6.53 -2.60 7.96
CA PRO A 84 7.79 -3.34 7.80
C PRO A 84 7.51 -4.79 7.41
N TYR A 85 8.39 -5.41 6.61
CA TYR A 85 8.23 -6.80 6.18
C TYR A 85 9.58 -7.49 6.01
N THR A 86 10.29 -7.63 7.10
CA THR A 86 11.66 -8.15 7.11
C THR A 86 11.71 -9.61 6.77
N ASP A 87 12.37 -9.93 5.66
CA ASP A 87 12.58 -11.33 5.23
C ASP A 87 11.27 -12.14 5.14
N THR A 88 10.16 -11.49 4.84
CA THR A 88 8.80 -12.08 4.82
C THR A 88 8.33 -12.58 6.20
N ASN A 89 8.68 -11.86 7.25
CA ASN A 89 8.21 -12.15 8.59
C ASN A 89 6.95 -11.32 8.90
N ASP A 90 5.80 -11.96 8.85
CA ASP A 90 4.49 -11.33 9.06
C ASP A 90 4.37 -10.71 10.45
N ARG A 91 5.09 -11.23 11.48
CA ARG A 91 5.04 -10.71 12.86
C ARG A 91 5.57 -9.28 13.03
N VAL A 92 6.34 -8.78 12.08
CA VAL A 92 6.81 -7.38 12.08
C VAL A 92 5.95 -6.48 11.20
N GLU A 93 4.91 -7.01 10.62
CA GLU A 93 4.01 -6.32 9.69
C GLU A 93 2.96 -5.52 10.45
N ASN A 94 3.38 -4.43 11.13
CA ASN A 94 2.50 -3.60 11.92
C ASN A 94 2.44 -2.17 11.35
N PRO A 95 1.26 -1.51 11.33
CA PRO A 95 1.10 -0.16 10.83
C PRO A 95 2.11 0.81 11.42
N SER A 96 2.78 1.51 10.55
CA SER A 96 3.79 2.52 10.86
C SER A 96 3.53 3.78 10.05
N ILE A 97 3.98 4.94 10.56
CA ILE A 97 3.76 6.24 9.92
C ILE A 97 5.07 7.04 9.87
N LEU A 98 5.29 7.71 8.76
CA LEU A 98 6.41 8.63 8.55
C LEU A 98 5.92 9.91 7.91
N VAL A 99 6.70 10.97 8.06
CA VAL A 99 6.43 12.27 7.45
C VAL A 99 7.61 12.72 6.60
N SER A 100 7.31 13.55 5.58
CA SER A 100 8.32 14.16 4.72
C SER A 100 7.84 15.52 4.21
N ASP A 101 8.77 16.45 4.02
CA ASP A 101 8.49 17.75 3.43
C ASP A 101 8.76 17.76 1.91
N ASP A 102 9.60 16.83 1.43
CA ASP A 102 10.05 16.74 0.04
C ASP A 102 9.60 15.48 -0.72
N GLY A 103 8.96 14.52 -0.03
CA GLY A 103 8.54 13.23 -0.60
C GLY A 103 9.67 12.25 -0.89
N LEU A 104 10.90 12.59 -0.51
CA LEU A 104 12.09 11.77 -0.74
C LEU A 104 12.75 11.30 0.56
N ASN A 105 12.76 12.19 1.56
CA ASN A 105 13.38 11.95 2.85
C ASN A 105 12.27 11.80 3.92
N PHE A 106 12.02 10.56 4.32
CA PHE A 106 11.00 10.23 5.31
C PHE A 106 11.62 10.05 6.69
N ARG A 107 10.92 10.51 7.73
CA ARG A 107 11.32 10.41 9.13
C ARG A 107 10.14 10.13 10.04
N GLU A 108 10.38 9.58 11.20
CA GLU A 108 9.38 9.59 12.27
C GLU A 108 9.12 11.04 12.72
N GLU A 109 7.87 11.37 12.97
CA GLU A 109 7.50 12.68 13.52
C GLU A 109 7.95 12.80 14.97
N LYS A 110 7.92 11.71 15.71
CA LYS A 110 8.44 11.56 17.07
C LYS A 110 9.27 10.27 17.16
N PRO A 111 10.51 10.30 17.65
CA PRO A 111 11.32 9.11 17.80
C PRO A 111 10.64 8.04 18.66
N GLY A 112 10.60 6.80 18.15
CA GLY A 112 9.98 5.66 18.83
C GLY A 112 8.44 5.65 18.73
N LEU A 113 7.85 6.38 17.79
CA LEU A 113 6.41 6.36 17.53
C LEU A 113 5.94 5.03 16.94
N ASN A 114 6.75 4.44 16.06
CA ASN A 114 6.40 3.20 15.37
C ASN A 114 6.84 1.95 16.16
N PRO A 115 6.10 0.83 16.06
CA PRO A 115 4.84 0.68 15.34
C PRO A 115 3.69 1.37 16.10
N LEU A 116 2.65 1.82 15.37
CA LEU A 116 1.47 2.48 15.96
C LEU A 116 0.65 1.53 16.84
N VAL A 117 0.69 0.25 16.55
CA VAL A 117 0.07 -0.82 17.32
C VAL A 117 1.01 -2.01 17.40
N PRO A 118 0.98 -2.78 18.50
CA PRO A 118 1.74 -4.02 18.59
C PRO A 118 1.17 -5.09 17.65
N ALA A 119 1.98 -6.10 17.34
CA ALA A 119 1.51 -7.30 16.67
C ALA A 119 0.38 -7.95 17.48
N PRO A 120 -0.67 -8.49 16.82
CA PRO A 120 -1.72 -9.25 17.50
C PRO A 120 -1.12 -10.49 18.18
N GLU A 121 -1.86 -11.12 19.06
CA GLU A 121 -1.40 -12.33 19.76
C GLU A 121 -0.99 -13.43 18.79
N LYS A 122 -1.80 -13.62 17.75
CA LYS A 122 -1.55 -14.55 16.65
C LYS A 122 -1.50 -13.78 15.33
N ASP A 123 -0.80 -14.33 14.35
CA ASP A 123 -0.72 -13.86 12.97
C ASP A 123 -0.18 -12.42 12.82
N HIS A 124 -0.83 -11.49 12.11
CA HIS A 124 -0.25 -10.19 11.77
C HIS A 124 -1.28 -9.07 11.54
N ASN A 125 -0.76 -7.85 11.46
CA ASN A 125 -1.45 -6.68 10.94
C ASN A 125 -0.89 -6.35 9.56
N ASP A 126 -1.76 -5.98 8.60
CA ASP A 126 -1.32 -5.66 7.25
C ASP A 126 -2.15 -4.56 6.58
N ASP A 127 -1.78 -4.24 5.36
CA ASP A 127 -2.54 -3.44 4.39
C ASP A 127 -3.06 -2.08 4.91
N PRO A 128 -2.23 -1.19 5.50
CA PRO A 128 -2.70 0.09 5.96
C PRO A 128 -3.16 0.99 4.81
N ASP A 129 -4.27 1.70 5.01
CA ASP A 129 -4.78 2.79 4.17
C ASP A 129 -4.87 4.08 4.97
N LEU A 130 -4.09 5.08 4.59
CA LEU A 130 -4.04 6.38 5.24
C LEU A 130 -4.95 7.39 4.53
N PHE A 131 -5.78 8.07 5.29
CA PHE A 131 -6.65 9.14 4.80
C PHE A 131 -6.75 10.30 5.81
N TYR A 132 -7.31 11.42 5.37
CA TYR A 132 -7.63 12.56 6.23
C TYR A 132 -9.08 12.96 5.99
N SER A 133 -9.87 12.96 7.03
CA SER A 133 -11.29 13.29 6.98
C SER A 133 -11.73 13.96 8.27
N ASN A 134 -12.62 14.96 8.16
CA ASN A 134 -13.23 15.64 9.30
C ASN A 134 -12.23 16.13 10.37
N GLY A 135 -11.06 16.63 9.93
CA GLY A 135 -10.03 17.14 10.84
C GLY A 135 -9.17 16.08 11.53
N LYS A 136 -9.29 14.82 11.14
CA LYS A 136 -8.55 13.70 11.69
C LYS A 136 -7.80 12.90 10.61
N TYR A 137 -6.65 12.40 10.97
CA TYR A 137 -5.97 11.33 10.24
C TYR A 137 -6.61 10.01 10.60
N GLY A 138 -6.88 9.18 9.60
CA GLY A 138 -7.37 7.81 9.75
C GLY A 138 -6.40 6.83 9.10
N ILE A 139 -6.14 5.70 9.74
CA ILE A 139 -5.47 4.55 9.14
C ILE A 139 -6.38 3.35 9.30
N LEU A 140 -6.95 2.87 8.18
CA LEU A 140 -7.58 1.55 8.16
C LEU A 140 -6.50 0.50 7.93
N TYR A 141 -6.56 -0.61 8.65
CA TYR A 141 -5.67 -1.75 8.44
C TYR A 141 -6.39 -3.06 8.79
N LEU A 142 -5.81 -4.16 8.36
CA LEU A 142 -6.34 -5.48 8.63
C LEU A 142 -5.59 -6.13 9.80
N GLU A 143 -6.31 -6.59 10.81
CA GLU A 143 -5.81 -7.44 11.88
C GLU A 143 -6.27 -8.87 11.59
N THR A 144 -5.35 -9.73 11.19
CA THR A 144 -5.62 -11.11 10.80
C THR A 144 -5.25 -12.05 11.94
N MET A 145 -6.15 -12.94 12.32
CA MET A 145 -5.97 -13.96 13.35
C MET A 145 -6.49 -15.32 12.84
N ARG A 146 -5.77 -15.91 11.91
CA ARG A 146 -6.13 -17.20 11.31
C ARG A 146 -6.11 -18.34 12.32
N PRO A 147 -7.01 -19.32 12.23
CA PRO A 147 -8.14 -19.43 11.30
C PRO A 147 -9.43 -18.76 11.81
N GLU A 148 -9.35 -17.91 12.81
CA GLU A 148 -10.53 -17.46 13.55
C GLU A 148 -11.24 -16.31 12.84
N LYS A 149 -10.50 -15.21 12.54
CA LYS A 149 -11.11 -13.99 12.00
C LYS A 149 -10.10 -13.06 11.33
N GLN A 150 -10.66 -12.12 10.56
CA GLN A 150 -9.99 -10.91 10.08
C GLN A 150 -10.83 -9.70 10.47
N SER A 151 -10.21 -8.68 11.03
CA SER A 151 -10.88 -7.46 11.48
C SER A 151 -10.35 -6.27 10.68
N LEU A 152 -11.24 -5.43 10.19
CA LEU A 152 -10.92 -4.10 9.69
C LEU A 152 -10.86 -3.15 10.87
N ILE A 153 -9.71 -2.59 11.12
CA ILE A 153 -9.42 -1.71 12.25
C ILE A 153 -9.18 -0.29 11.75
N LEU A 154 -9.70 0.68 12.48
CA LEU A 154 -9.42 2.10 12.30
C LEU A 154 -8.53 2.60 13.45
N LEU A 155 -7.45 3.27 13.09
CA LEU A 155 -6.72 4.17 13.98
C LEU A 155 -7.07 5.59 13.61
N GLU A 156 -7.42 6.43 14.60
CA GLU A 156 -7.69 7.85 14.41
C GLU A 156 -6.77 8.72 15.25
N SER A 157 -6.37 9.86 14.70
CA SER A 157 -5.53 10.84 15.38
C SER A 157 -5.80 12.26 14.86
N THR A 158 -5.74 13.24 15.73
CA THR A 158 -5.74 14.65 15.34
C THR A 158 -4.34 15.23 15.15
N ASP A 159 -3.32 14.56 15.68
CA ASP A 159 -1.94 15.04 15.75
C ASP A 159 -0.90 14.07 15.18
N ARG A 160 -1.30 12.88 14.69
CA ARG A 160 -0.45 11.79 14.20
C ARG A 160 0.46 11.13 15.25
N ILE A 161 0.33 11.56 16.51
CA ILE A 161 1.14 11.06 17.64
C ILE A 161 0.31 10.16 18.56
N HIS A 162 -0.91 10.59 18.87
CA HIS A 162 -1.83 9.87 19.74
C HIS A 162 -2.94 9.25 18.92
N TRP A 163 -3.02 7.92 18.94
CA TRP A 163 -3.93 7.15 18.10
C TRP A 163 -4.96 6.39 18.95
N GLU A 164 -6.21 6.49 18.56
CA GLU A 164 -7.32 5.71 19.11
C GLU A 164 -7.65 4.56 18.19
N LYS A 165 -7.75 3.34 18.74
CA LYS A 165 -8.06 2.11 17.98
C LYS A 165 -9.55 1.78 18.08
N ARG A 166 -10.18 1.45 16.94
CA ARG A 166 -11.58 1.01 16.86
C ARG A 166 -11.73 -0.10 15.83
N VAL A 167 -12.54 -1.13 16.16
CA VAL A 167 -12.96 -2.15 15.19
C VAL A 167 -14.10 -1.58 14.35
N ILE A 168 -13.96 -1.61 13.03
CA ILE A 168 -15.01 -1.19 12.08
C ILE A 168 -15.83 -2.38 11.61
N HIS A 169 -15.17 -3.48 11.28
CA HIS A 169 -15.82 -4.70 10.83
C HIS A 169 -15.00 -5.93 11.24
N GLU A 170 -15.68 -7.04 11.42
CA GLU A 170 -15.06 -8.32 11.73
C GLU A 170 -15.73 -9.43 10.92
N GLU A 171 -14.92 -10.26 10.27
CA GLU A 171 -15.36 -11.39 9.48
C GLU A 171 -14.74 -12.66 10.03
N HIS A 172 -15.58 -13.69 10.22
CA HIS A 172 -15.09 -15.03 10.57
C HIS A 172 -14.45 -15.66 9.35
N LEU A 173 -13.24 -16.19 9.53
CA LEU A 173 -12.54 -16.93 8.49
C LEU A 173 -12.89 -18.40 8.61
N ASP A 174 -13.31 -19.03 7.52
CA ASP A 174 -13.34 -20.47 7.50
C ASP A 174 -11.91 -21.01 7.26
N GLN A 175 -11.65 -22.23 7.74
CA GLN A 175 -10.29 -22.79 7.77
C GLN A 175 -9.65 -23.00 6.37
N GLU A 176 -10.44 -23.02 5.31
CA GLU A 176 -9.96 -23.31 3.95
C GLU A 176 -9.55 -22.05 3.18
N ASN A 177 -10.13 -20.89 3.47
CA ASN A 177 -10.01 -19.71 2.62
C ASN A 177 -9.09 -18.60 3.14
N GLY A 178 -8.80 -18.56 4.39
CA GLY A 178 -7.68 -17.85 5.01
C GLY A 178 -7.69 -16.34 5.07
N LEU A 179 -8.27 -15.60 4.13
CA LEU A 179 -8.38 -14.15 4.16
C LEU A 179 -9.62 -13.69 3.39
N PHE A 180 -10.37 -12.78 3.98
CA PHE A 180 -11.55 -12.19 3.35
C PHE A 180 -11.18 -10.94 2.55
N MET A 181 -10.45 -10.00 3.15
CA MET A 181 -10.15 -8.69 2.59
C MET A 181 -8.65 -8.48 2.41
N LEU A 182 -8.28 -7.80 1.32
CA LEU A 182 -6.95 -7.23 1.09
C LEU A 182 -7.08 -5.78 0.64
N SER A 183 -6.09 -4.97 0.97
CA SER A 183 -5.96 -3.59 0.49
C SER A 183 -7.23 -2.76 0.68
N PRO A 184 -7.72 -2.59 1.90
CA PRO A 184 -8.80 -1.65 2.15
C PRO A 184 -8.39 -0.27 1.64
N LYS A 185 -9.32 0.43 0.96
CA LYS A 185 -9.15 1.80 0.50
C LYS A 185 -10.40 2.61 0.75
N TYR A 186 -10.27 3.60 1.64
CA TYR A 186 -11.33 4.51 1.99
C TYR A 186 -11.34 5.76 1.12
N ILE A 187 -12.52 6.17 0.65
CA ILE A 187 -12.72 7.38 -0.15
C ILE A 187 -14.02 8.05 0.26
N GLU A 188 -14.02 9.38 0.27
CA GLU A 188 -15.22 10.20 0.38
C GLU A 188 -15.51 10.87 -0.97
N LYS A 189 -16.76 10.77 -1.44
CA LYS A 189 -17.23 11.41 -2.67
C LYS A 189 -18.70 11.74 -2.56
N ASP A 190 -19.05 12.99 -2.89
CA ASP A 190 -20.43 13.46 -2.97
C ASP A 190 -21.27 13.20 -1.71
N GLY A 191 -20.64 13.29 -0.52
CA GLY A 191 -21.27 13.08 0.78
C GLY A 191 -21.48 11.60 1.15
N LEU A 192 -20.92 10.68 0.38
CA LEU A 192 -20.88 9.26 0.69
C LEU A 192 -19.44 8.80 0.94
N SER A 193 -19.34 7.85 1.84
CA SER A 193 -18.10 7.11 2.09
C SER A 193 -18.12 5.79 1.35
N TYR A 194 -17.00 5.44 0.75
CA TYR A 194 -16.75 4.20 0.04
C TYR A 194 -15.57 3.50 0.68
N LEU A 195 -15.66 2.19 0.86
CA LEU A 195 -14.54 1.34 1.15
C LEU A 195 -14.40 0.30 0.04
N PHE A 196 -13.31 0.39 -0.71
CA PHE A 196 -12.93 -0.58 -1.73
C PHE A 196 -11.95 -1.59 -1.14
N TYR A 197 -12.00 -2.82 -1.60
CA TYR A 197 -11.05 -3.88 -1.21
C TYR A 197 -11.00 -4.99 -2.26
N VAL A 198 -9.96 -5.81 -2.20
CA VAL A 198 -9.91 -7.07 -2.95
C VAL A 198 -10.47 -8.17 -2.07
N ASN A 199 -11.57 -8.79 -2.49
CA ASN A 199 -12.11 -9.99 -1.86
C ASN A 199 -11.37 -11.22 -2.36
N ARG A 200 -10.97 -12.10 -1.46
CA ARG A 200 -10.28 -13.38 -1.73
C ARG A 200 -11.13 -14.59 -1.41
N ASP A 201 -12.41 -14.51 -1.50
CA ASP A 201 -13.28 -15.67 -1.31
C ASP A 201 -12.97 -16.75 -2.35
N ALA A 202 -12.73 -17.98 -1.89
CA ALA A 202 -12.41 -19.11 -2.76
C ALA A 202 -13.57 -19.48 -3.70
N THR A 203 -14.81 -19.17 -3.33
CA THR A 203 -15.99 -19.49 -4.13
C THR A 203 -16.22 -18.51 -5.29
N SER A 204 -15.93 -17.22 -5.06
CA SER A 204 -16.08 -16.16 -6.06
C SER A 204 -14.78 -15.83 -6.79
N GLY A 205 -13.65 -16.35 -6.30
CA GLY A 205 -12.32 -15.98 -6.77
C GLY A 205 -11.89 -14.60 -6.27
N TYR A 206 -10.88 -14.02 -6.94
CA TYR A 206 -10.39 -12.68 -6.62
C TYR A 206 -11.20 -11.63 -7.36
N GLN A 207 -11.87 -10.76 -6.64
CA GLN A 207 -12.63 -9.66 -7.23
C GLN A 207 -12.48 -8.37 -6.41
N ILE A 208 -12.68 -7.24 -7.05
CA ILE A 208 -12.72 -5.95 -6.35
C ILE A 208 -14.15 -5.70 -5.92
N GLU A 209 -14.34 -5.40 -4.65
CA GLU A 209 -15.63 -5.05 -4.08
C GLU A 209 -15.58 -3.68 -3.43
N TYR A 210 -16.76 -3.12 -3.18
CA TYR A 210 -16.92 -1.95 -2.35
C TYR A 210 -18.19 -2.01 -1.51
N VAL A 211 -18.15 -1.30 -0.40
CA VAL A 211 -19.30 -0.98 0.45
C VAL A 211 -19.41 0.53 0.59
N THR A 212 -20.60 1.01 0.95
CA THR A 212 -20.85 2.45 1.15
C THR A 212 -21.44 2.71 2.53
N GLY A 213 -21.29 3.94 3.00
CA GLY A 213 -21.87 4.44 4.23
C GLY A 213 -21.92 5.95 4.24
N LYS A 214 -22.47 6.54 5.31
CA LYS A 214 -22.42 7.98 5.52
C LYS A 214 -21.03 8.45 5.94
N ASP A 215 -20.33 7.59 6.66
CA ASP A 215 -18.98 7.80 7.18
C ASP A 215 -18.29 6.43 7.36
N VAL A 216 -17.03 6.43 7.82
CA VAL A 216 -16.26 5.22 8.04
C VAL A 216 -16.88 4.27 9.09
N TYR A 217 -17.71 4.79 10.01
CA TYR A 217 -18.33 4.01 11.08
C TYR A 217 -19.65 3.36 10.68
N SER A 218 -20.24 3.80 9.56
CA SER A 218 -21.55 3.36 9.08
C SER A 218 -21.49 2.62 7.74
N LEU A 219 -20.33 2.05 7.41
CA LEU A 219 -20.17 1.22 6.22
C LEU A 219 -21.05 -0.03 6.29
N ASP A 220 -21.84 -0.26 5.23
CA ASP A 220 -22.80 -1.37 5.17
C ASP A 220 -22.18 -2.59 4.47
N PHE A 221 -21.57 -3.46 5.24
CA PHE A 221 -20.96 -4.70 4.75
C PHE A 221 -21.97 -5.76 4.27
N ALA A 222 -23.26 -5.61 4.56
CA ALA A 222 -24.29 -6.47 4.00
C ALA A 222 -24.64 -6.13 2.54
N SER A 223 -24.35 -4.89 2.11
CA SER A 223 -24.63 -4.37 0.76
C SER A 223 -23.39 -4.34 -0.13
N ARG A 224 -22.56 -5.36 -0.07
CA ARG A 224 -21.34 -5.48 -0.91
C ARG A 224 -21.67 -5.45 -2.39
N LYS A 225 -20.88 -4.72 -3.16
CA LYS A 225 -21.03 -4.60 -4.61
C LYS A 225 -19.72 -4.86 -5.31
N VAL A 226 -19.76 -5.54 -6.44
CA VAL A 226 -18.60 -5.83 -7.27
C VAL A 226 -18.28 -4.63 -8.16
N VAL A 227 -17.00 -4.32 -8.28
CA VAL A 227 -16.46 -3.29 -9.18
C VAL A 227 -16.20 -3.91 -10.55
N THR A 228 -16.66 -3.26 -11.61
CA THR A 228 -16.33 -3.66 -12.96
C THR A 228 -15.05 -2.96 -13.44
N VAL A 229 -14.03 -3.74 -13.79
CA VAL A 229 -12.79 -3.23 -14.40
C VAL A 229 -12.68 -3.79 -15.81
N SER A 230 -13.03 -2.98 -16.80
CA SER A 230 -12.93 -3.37 -18.23
C SER A 230 -11.47 -3.54 -18.63
N GLY A 231 -11.15 -4.66 -19.28
CA GLY A 231 -9.80 -5.00 -19.72
C GLY A 231 -8.92 -5.66 -18.65
N LEU A 232 -9.47 -5.99 -17.48
CA LEU A 232 -8.77 -6.80 -16.48
C LEU A 232 -8.71 -8.25 -16.97
N GLY A 233 -7.49 -8.74 -17.24
CA GLY A 233 -7.25 -10.12 -17.72
C GLY A 233 -6.45 -10.98 -16.74
N GLU A 234 -6.16 -10.45 -15.55
CA GLU A 234 -5.38 -11.09 -14.49
C GLU A 234 -6.10 -10.94 -13.15
N LEU A 235 -5.72 -11.71 -12.14
CA LEU A 235 -6.32 -11.63 -10.81
C LEU A 235 -5.92 -10.31 -10.10
N PRO A 236 -6.87 -9.54 -9.56
CA PRO A 236 -6.56 -8.40 -8.70
C PRO A 236 -5.92 -8.89 -7.40
N TRP A 237 -4.85 -8.22 -6.98
CA TRP A 237 -4.11 -8.61 -5.76
C TRP A 237 -4.11 -7.50 -4.72
N HIS A 238 -3.68 -6.31 -5.09
CA HIS A 238 -3.74 -5.11 -4.27
C HIS A 238 -4.28 -3.93 -5.07
N LEU A 239 -5.00 -3.05 -4.40
CA LEU A 239 -5.49 -1.81 -5.00
C LEU A 239 -5.12 -0.60 -4.16
N GLU A 240 -5.05 0.55 -4.82
CA GLU A 240 -5.04 1.88 -4.25
C GLU A 240 -5.83 2.79 -5.18
N ILE A 241 -6.56 3.77 -4.67
CA ILE A 241 -7.24 4.77 -5.48
C ILE A 241 -6.71 6.14 -5.09
N ILE A 242 -6.13 6.82 -6.07
CA ILE A 242 -5.53 8.14 -5.89
C ILE A 242 -6.43 9.24 -6.46
N PRO A 243 -6.26 10.52 -6.02
CA PRO A 243 -7.08 11.63 -6.49
C PRO A 243 -7.17 11.73 -8.02
N GLY A 244 -8.35 12.11 -8.52
CA GLY A 244 -8.70 12.09 -9.94
C GLY A 244 -9.27 10.75 -10.40
N TRP A 245 -9.57 9.86 -9.46
CA TRP A 245 -10.18 8.54 -9.63
C TRP A 245 -9.35 7.61 -10.51
N TYR A 246 -8.08 7.49 -10.17
CA TYR A 246 -7.18 6.51 -10.77
C TYR A 246 -6.96 5.36 -9.79
N MET A 247 -7.25 4.15 -10.23
CA MET A 247 -6.95 2.92 -9.48
C MET A 247 -5.58 2.40 -9.88
N LEU A 248 -4.68 2.32 -8.94
CA LEU A 248 -3.41 1.60 -9.04
C LEU A 248 -3.68 0.15 -8.63
N LEU A 249 -3.75 -0.73 -9.60
CA LEU A 249 -4.14 -2.13 -9.39
C LEU A 249 -2.93 -3.03 -9.60
N THR A 250 -2.51 -3.72 -8.56
CA THR A 250 -1.54 -4.79 -8.71
C THR A 250 -2.27 -6.07 -9.09
N THR A 251 -1.81 -6.72 -10.16
CA THR A 251 -2.38 -7.95 -10.68
C THR A 251 -1.38 -9.10 -10.61
N ALA A 252 -1.90 -10.31 -10.54
CA ALA A 252 -1.14 -11.55 -10.57
C ALA A 252 -1.74 -12.53 -11.59
N LYS A 253 -0.89 -13.30 -12.27
CA LYS A 253 -1.34 -14.34 -13.22
C LYS A 253 -1.90 -15.58 -12.52
N ASP A 254 -1.36 -15.88 -11.34
CA ASP A 254 -1.69 -17.07 -10.57
C ASP A 254 -1.61 -16.71 -9.07
N ALA A 255 -2.62 -17.10 -8.32
CA ALA A 255 -2.72 -16.83 -6.88
C ALA A 255 -1.83 -17.75 -6.03
N GLU A 256 -1.50 -18.93 -6.53
CA GLU A 256 -0.86 -19.97 -5.73
C GLU A 256 0.66 -20.06 -5.91
N LYS A 257 1.18 -19.58 -7.04
CA LYS A 257 2.60 -19.67 -7.35
C LYS A 257 3.22 -18.28 -7.28
N ASP A 258 4.42 -18.18 -6.71
CA ASP A 258 5.32 -17.04 -6.75
C ASP A 258 5.11 -16.11 -7.97
N SER A 259 3.91 -15.56 -8.02
CA SER A 259 3.43 -14.79 -9.14
C SER A 259 4.21 -13.49 -9.21
N ARG A 260 4.64 -13.17 -10.41
CA ARG A 260 5.18 -11.85 -10.69
C ARG A 260 4.02 -10.88 -10.66
N TYR A 261 4.03 -10.01 -9.69
CA TYR A 261 3.05 -8.94 -9.58
C TYR A 261 3.32 -7.85 -10.61
N THR A 262 2.28 -7.33 -11.22
CA THR A 262 2.37 -6.22 -12.17
C THR A 262 1.44 -5.10 -11.73
N LEU A 263 1.98 -3.90 -11.57
CA LEU A 263 1.17 -2.71 -11.36
C LEU A 263 0.55 -2.29 -12.69
N ARG A 264 -0.76 -2.15 -12.68
CA ARG A 264 -1.63 -1.63 -13.74
C ARG A 264 -2.28 -0.33 -13.27
N ILE A 265 -2.89 0.39 -14.18
CA ILE A 265 -3.68 1.57 -13.84
C ILE A 265 -5.04 1.52 -14.56
N ALA A 266 -6.09 1.92 -13.85
CA ALA A 266 -7.43 2.10 -14.39
C ALA A 266 -7.97 3.48 -14.01
N LYS A 267 -8.91 4.01 -14.78
CA LYS A 267 -9.57 5.30 -14.54
C LYS A 267 -11.08 5.11 -14.47
N SER A 268 -11.73 5.87 -13.59
CA SER A 268 -13.20 5.91 -13.48
C SER A 268 -13.69 7.35 -13.43
N GLN A 269 -14.99 7.54 -13.72
CA GLN A 269 -15.71 8.80 -13.48
C GLN A 269 -16.71 8.66 -12.32
N ASP A 270 -17.15 7.44 -12.03
CA ASP A 270 -18.23 7.14 -11.07
C ASP A 270 -17.81 6.29 -9.88
N LEU A 271 -16.54 5.82 -9.83
CA LEU A 271 -15.96 4.88 -8.85
C LEU A 271 -16.46 3.43 -8.98
N VAL A 272 -17.38 3.13 -9.87
CA VAL A 272 -17.97 1.79 -10.05
C VAL A 272 -17.47 1.13 -11.33
N ASN A 273 -17.46 1.89 -12.43
CA ASN A 273 -17.01 1.42 -13.73
C ASN A 273 -15.62 1.94 -14.04
N TRP A 274 -14.68 1.03 -14.21
CA TRP A 274 -13.27 1.35 -14.39
C TRP A 274 -12.79 0.86 -15.76
N GLN A 275 -11.99 1.68 -16.43
CA GLN A 275 -11.34 1.34 -17.68
C GLN A 275 -9.84 1.22 -17.45
N MET A 276 -9.29 0.01 -17.67
CA MET A 276 -7.86 -0.25 -17.56
C MET A 276 -7.11 0.27 -18.79
N ASP A 277 -5.97 0.90 -18.55
CA ASP A 277 -4.98 1.15 -19.59
C ASP A 277 -4.20 -0.13 -19.89
N GLN A 278 -4.17 -0.52 -21.17
CA GLN A 278 -3.56 -1.79 -21.59
C GLN A 278 -2.04 -1.70 -21.74
N ASP A 279 -1.51 -0.50 -21.93
CA ASP A 279 -0.08 -0.26 -22.21
C ASP A 279 0.72 0.00 -20.92
N PHE A 280 0.06 0.53 -19.86
CA PHE A 280 0.74 0.82 -18.61
C PHE A 280 0.99 -0.47 -17.80
N ALA A 281 2.26 -0.76 -17.56
CA ALA A 281 2.68 -1.89 -16.74
C ALA A 281 4.02 -1.61 -16.02
N VAL A 282 4.06 -1.80 -14.70
CA VAL A 282 5.30 -1.80 -13.93
C VAL A 282 5.50 -3.18 -13.30
N PRO A 283 6.48 -3.97 -13.78
CA PRO A 283 6.69 -5.33 -13.30
C PRO A 283 7.31 -5.36 -11.90
N ASP A 284 7.11 -6.48 -11.22
CA ASP A 284 7.62 -6.80 -9.87
C ASP A 284 7.20 -5.77 -8.81
N CYS A 285 6.02 -5.18 -8.96
CA CYS A 285 5.41 -4.27 -8.00
C CYS A 285 4.33 -4.98 -7.19
N TYR A 286 4.50 -5.07 -5.87
CA TYR A 286 3.59 -5.78 -4.98
C TYR A 286 2.40 -4.91 -4.57
N ARG A 287 2.64 -3.70 -4.09
CA ARG A 287 1.63 -2.69 -3.79
C ARG A 287 2.19 -1.30 -4.09
N SER A 288 1.33 -0.37 -4.38
CA SER A 288 1.72 1.01 -4.67
C SER A 288 0.72 2.01 -4.11
N SER A 289 1.20 3.22 -3.87
CA SER A 289 0.40 4.40 -3.62
C SER A 289 1.05 5.58 -4.34
N GLY A 290 0.43 6.76 -4.35
CA GLY A 290 1.04 7.91 -4.99
C GLY A 290 0.06 9.04 -5.28
N PHE A 291 0.48 9.94 -6.16
CA PHE A 291 -0.32 11.08 -6.60
C PHE A 291 0.03 11.49 -8.04
N ILE A 292 -0.82 12.32 -8.62
CA ILE A 292 -0.62 12.89 -9.94
C ILE A 292 -0.43 14.39 -9.81
N LYS A 293 0.62 14.91 -10.46
CA LYS A 293 0.88 16.34 -10.57
C LYS A 293 1.33 16.66 -11.99
N ASP A 294 0.68 17.63 -12.62
CA ASP A 294 1.00 18.13 -13.96
C ASP A 294 1.09 17.00 -15.02
N GLY A 295 0.19 16.01 -14.94
CA GLY A 295 0.15 14.87 -15.86
C GLY A 295 1.24 13.81 -15.62
N VAL A 296 1.97 13.92 -14.51
CA VAL A 296 2.99 12.95 -14.08
C VAL A 296 2.53 12.22 -12.83
N MET A 297 2.59 10.90 -12.88
CA MET A 297 2.38 10.02 -11.74
C MET A 297 3.67 9.92 -10.91
N HIS A 298 3.56 10.16 -9.62
CA HIS A 298 4.60 9.95 -8.63
C HIS A 298 4.18 8.75 -7.77
N LEU A 299 4.75 7.59 -8.03
CA LEU A 299 4.33 6.31 -7.47
C LEU A 299 5.35 5.80 -6.45
N TYR A 300 4.88 5.52 -5.24
CA TYR A 300 5.63 4.85 -4.19
C TYR A 300 5.28 3.37 -4.28
N ILE A 301 6.23 2.55 -4.74
CA ILE A 301 5.97 1.15 -5.09
C ILE A 301 6.76 0.21 -4.18
N SER A 302 6.09 -0.84 -3.69
CA SER A 302 6.77 -1.95 -3.01
C SER A 302 7.36 -2.91 -4.03
N LYS A 303 8.66 -3.10 -3.99
CA LYS A 303 9.38 -3.97 -4.95
C LYS A 303 10.20 -5.05 -4.24
N ILE A 304 10.25 -6.23 -4.88
CA ILE A 304 11.04 -7.39 -4.44
C ILE A 304 12.35 -7.43 -5.21
N PHE A 305 13.47 -7.62 -4.51
CA PHE A 305 14.81 -7.64 -5.11
C PHE A 305 15.52 -9.00 -5.12
N LEU A 306 14.92 -10.02 -4.52
CA LEU A 306 15.44 -11.39 -4.58
C LEU A 306 14.34 -12.37 -4.99
N PRO A 307 14.73 -13.45 -5.72
CA PRO A 307 13.76 -14.47 -6.12
C PRO A 307 13.09 -15.12 -4.90
N ALA A 308 11.85 -15.44 -5.05
CA ALA A 308 10.92 -15.91 -4.04
C ALA A 308 11.35 -17.13 -3.21
N TRP A 309 12.16 -18.01 -3.75
CA TRP A 309 12.68 -19.20 -3.06
C TRP A 309 13.78 -18.93 -2.02
N ARG A 310 14.16 -17.62 -1.83
CA ARG A 310 15.23 -17.23 -0.89
C ARG A 310 14.98 -15.85 -0.30
N ARG A 311 14.32 -15.73 0.86
CA ARG A 311 14.18 -14.51 1.67
C ARG A 311 14.02 -13.25 0.81
N LYS A 312 12.81 -12.96 0.42
CA LYS A 312 12.45 -11.75 -0.32
C LYS A 312 13.00 -10.53 0.42
N ARG A 313 13.56 -9.59 -0.33
CA ARG A 313 14.01 -8.29 0.18
C ARG A 313 13.10 -7.21 -0.38
N TRP A 314 12.38 -6.56 0.49
CA TRP A 314 11.36 -5.59 0.16
C TRP A 314 11.89 -4.16 0.26
N LYS A 315 11.51 -3.28 -0.67
CA LYS A 315 11.79 -1.86 -0.59
C LYS A 315 10.63 -1.06 -1.17
N ILE A 316 10.29 0.04 -0.51
CA ILE A 316 9.48 1.08 -1.10
C ILE A 316 10.41 1.98 -1.90
N LEU A 317 10.07 2.20 -3.17
CA LEU A 317 10.82 3.01 -4.13
C LEU A 317 9.90 4.06 -4.73
N LEU A 318 10.46 5.17 -5.17
CA LEU A 318 9.76 6.13 -6.02
C LEU A 318 9.94 5.74 -7.49
N TYR A 319 8.83 5.72 -8.23
CA TYR A 319 8.78 5.58 -9.69
C TYR A 319 7.96 6.72 -10.28
N LYS A 320 8.46 7.38 -11.32
CA LYS A 320 7.72 8.44 -12.02
C LYS A 320 7.37 8.00 -13.43
N ALA A 321 6.12 8.22 -13.82
CA ALA A 321 5.64 7.92 -15.15
C ALA A 321 4.68 9.00 -15.65
N GLU A 322 4.56 9.19 -16.93
CA GLU A 322 3.48 9.98 -17.51
C GLU A 322 2.14 9.27 -17.38
N LEU A 323 1.08 10.04 -17.24
CA LEU A 323 -0.26 9.49 -17.44
C LEU A 323 -0.42 8.94 -18.86
N PRO A 324 -1.19 7.87 -19.05
CA PRO A 324 -1.56 7.39 -20.38
C PRO A 324 -2.08 8.52 -21.28
N ARG A 325 -1.63 8.54 -22.54
CA ARG A 325 -2.01 9.61 -23.48
C ARG A 325 -3.51 9.72 -23.69
N SER A 326 -4.21 8.59 -23.63
CA SER A 326 -5.67 8.51 -23.73
C SER A 326 -6.42 9.22 -22.58
N TRP A 327 -5.72 9.61 -21.52
CA TRP A 327 -6.29 10.21 -20.31
C TRP A 327 -5.79 11.64 -20.01
N LYS A 328 -4.92 12.16 -20.91
CA LYS A 328 -4.41 13.55 -20.81
C LYS A 328 -5.40 14.60 -21.29
#